data_faee429d8822baf29c975de21cca87ff
#
_entry.id   faee429d8822baf29c975de21cca87ff
#
_cell.length_a   1.000
_cell.length_b   1.000
_cell.length_c   1.000
_cell.angle_alpha   90.00
_cell.angle_beta   90.00
_cell.angle_gamma   90.00
#
_symmetry.space_group_name_H-M   'P 1'
#
loop_
_entity.id
_entity.type
_entity.pdbx_description
1 polymer ?
#
loop_
_entity_poly.entity_id
_entity_poly.type
_entity_poly.pdbx_seq_one_letter_code
_entity_poly.pdbx_strand_id
1 'polypeptide(L)'
;NNFIRYANKEIKITIKNNKIILFNDGPNIDKDVLNNIFSPFEKGVNGVFGLGLSIVKKTLTFLNYDINIQNTKNGVKFIIS
;
A
#
# COMPACT_ATOMS: atom_id res chain seq x y z
N ASN A 1 7.34 -4.68 -8.95
CA ASN A 1 6.69 -4.67 -7.65
C ASN A 1 6.61 -3.24 -7.12
N ASN A 2 5.39 -2.74 -6.95
CA ASN A 2 5.17 -1.35 -6.54
C ASN A 2 5.77 -1.03 -5.18
N PHE A 3 5.70 -1.96 -4.26
CA PHE A 3 6.17 -1.73 -2.91
C PHE A 3 7.69 -1.51 -2.88
N ILE A 4 8.43 -2.38 -3.53
CA ILE A 4 9.89 -2.28 -3.58
C ILE A 4 10.31 -1.00 -4.28
N ARG A 5 9.59 -0.60 -5.32
CA ARG A 5 9.92 0.56 -6.13
C ARG A 5 10.00 1.86 -5.32
N TYR A 6 9.22 1.96 -4.25
CA TYR A 6 9.13 3.21 -3.48
C TYR A 6 9.96 3.20 -2.21
N ALA A 7 10.59 2.10 -1.86
CA ALA A 7 11.43 2.06 -0.67
C ALA A 7 12.75 2.78 -0.93
N ASN A 8 13.21 3.56 0.03
CA ASN A 8 14.51 4.22 -0.04
C ASN A 8 15.62 3.29 0.41
N LYS A 9 15.49 2.74 1.59
CA LYS A 9 16.54 1.93 2.22
C LYS A 9 16.02 0.62 2.74
N GLU A 10 14.77 0.57 3.16
CA GLU A 10 14.30 -0.53 3.98
C GLU A 10 12.88 -0.91 3.66
N ILE A 11 12.65 -2.20 3.60
CA ILE A 11 11.31 -2.77 3.53
C ILE A 11 11.23 -3.77 4.66
N LYS A 12 10.23 -3.61 5.53
CA LYS A 12 10.00 -4.53 6.63
C LYS A 12 8.68 -5.25 6.44
N ILE A 13 8.70 -6.56 6.69
CA ILE A 13 7.49 -7.37 6.65
C ILE A 13 7.32 -7.96 8.04
N THR A 14 6.19 -7.68 8.68
CA THR A 14 5.89 -8.15 10.01
C THR A 14 4.59 -8.92 9.99
N ILE A 15 4.57 -10.09 10.61
CA ILE A 15 3.35 -10.87 10.78
C ILE A 15 3.05 -10.89 12.28
N LYS A 16 1.89 -10.35 12.65
CA LYS A 16 1.51 -10.22 14.05
C LYS A 16 0.00 -10.22 14.20
N ASN A 17 -0.51 -11.01 15.13
CA ASN A 17 -1.95 -11.06 15.45
C ASN A 17 -2.82 -11.26 14.22
N ASN A 18 -2.42 -12.18 13.35
CA ASN A 18 -3.13 -12.48 12.09
C ASN A 18 -3.14 -11.32 11.10
N LYS A 19 -2.21 -10.39 11.25
CA LYS A 19 -2.06 -9.27 10.32
C LYS A 19 -0.70 -9.35 9.67
N ILE A 20 -0.66 -8.92 8.41
CA ILE A 20 0.59 -8.77 7.68
C ILE A 20 0.81 -7.28 7.50
N ILE A 21 1.92 -6.79 8.01
CA ILE A 21 2.26 -5.38 7.94
C ILE A 21 3.48 -5.22 7.05
N LEU A 22 3.33 -4.45 5.98
CA LEU A 22 4.42 -4.15 5.06
C LEU A 22 4.76 -2.68 5.24
N PHE A 23 5.99 -2.41 5.64
CA PHE A 23 6.45 -1.04 5.83
C PHE A 23 7.55 -0.72 4.82
N ASN A 24 7.50 0.45 4.21
CA ASN A 24 8.64 0.97 3.47
C ASN A 24 8.95 2.38 3.93
N ASP A 25 10.24 2.75 3.87
CA ASP A 25 10.71 4.03 4.33
C ASP A 25 10.77 5.09 3.23
N GLY A 26 10.03 4.88 2.17
CA GLY A 26 9.92 5.84 1.09
C GLY A 26 9.10 7.08 1.49
N PRO A 27 8.90 7.99 0.55
CA PRO A 27 8.13 9.18 0.84
C PRO A 27 6.67 8.86 1.14
N ASN A 28 6.02 9.71 1.91
CA ASN A 28 4.60 9.59 2.16
C ASN A 28 3.82 9.71 0.85
N ILE A 29 2.63 9.14 0.84
CA ILE A 29 1.71 9.25 -0.28
C ILE A 29 0.87 10.51 -0.08
N ASP A 30 0.71 11.30 -1.13
CA ASP A 30 -0.14 12.50 -1.05
C ASP A 30 -1.53 12.11 -0.60
N LYS A 31 -2.13 12.97 0.23
CA LYS A 31 -3.43 12.70 0.82
C LYS A 31 -4.50 12.44 -0.22
N ASP A 32 -4.52 13.23 -1.29
CA ASP A 32 -5.52 13.06 -2.34
C ASP A 32 -5.36 11.73 -3.05
N VAL A 33 -4.12 11.30 -3.28
CA VAL A 33 -3.83 10.00 -3.88
C VAL A 33 -4.25 8.89 -2.93
N LEU A 34 -3.92 9.05 -1.65
CA LEU A 34 -4.23 8.04 -0.63
C LEU A 34 -5.72 7.79 -0.51
N ASN A 35 -6.52 8.84 -0.60
CA ASN A 35 -7.99 8.72 -0.48
C ASN A 35 -8.61 7.90 -1.61
N ASN A 36 -7.93 7.81 -2.76
CA ASN A 36 -8.44 7.10 -3.93
C ASN A 36 -7.53 5.98 -4.39
N ILE A 37 -6.66 5.52 -3.52
CA ILE A 37 -5.55 4.65 -3.91
C ILE A 37 -6.00 3.30 -4.45
N PHE A 38 -7.19 2.85 -4.10
CA PHE A 38 -7.72 1.58 -4.59
C PHE A 38 -8.67 1.76 -5.77
N SER A 39 -8.87 2.98 -6.23
CA SER A 39 -9.70 3.23 -7.41
C SER A 39 -8.94 2.84 -8.65
N PRO A 40 -9.62 2.20 -9.65
CA PRO A 40 -8.97 1.88 -10.90
C PRO A 40 -8.43 3.14 -11.56
N PHE A 41 -7.24 3.04 -12.15
CA PHE A 41 -6.61 4.13 -12.89
C PHE A 41 -6.21 5.33 -12.05
N GLU A 42 -6.29 5.21 -10.72
CA GLU A 42 -5.75 6.28 -9.87
C GLU A 42 -4.24 6.35 -10.09
N LYS A 43 -3.76 7.52 -10.43
CA LYS A 43 -2.33 7.72 -10.66
C LYS A 43 -1.71 8.28 -9.41
N GLY A 44 -0.88 7.50 -8.76
CA GLY A 44 -0.09 7.99 -7.66
C GLY A 44 1.07 8.79 -8.18
N VAL A 45 2.08 8.98 -7.34
CA VAL A 45 3.32 9.58 -7.77
C VAL A 45 3.85 8.73 -8.92
N ASN A 46 4.06 9.31 -10.07
CA ASN A 46 4.56 8.62 -11.27
C ASN A 46 3.56 7.63 -11.90
N GLY A 47 2.30 7.70 -11.53
CA GLY A 47 1.28 6.85 -12.14
C GLY A 47 1.42 5.36 -11.86
N VAL A 48 2.16 4.99 -10.82
CA VAL A 48 2.51 3.60 -10.58
C VAL A 48 1.36 2.80 -9.96
N PHE A 49 0.47 3.45 -9.24
CA PHE A 49 -0.60 2.74 -8.55
C PHE A 49 -1.77 2.33 -9.46
N GLY A 50 -1.93 2.94 -10.59
CA GLY A 50 -2.92 2.64 -11.62
C GLY A 50 -3.93 1.53 -11.31
N LEU A 51 -3.86 0.42 -12.04
CA LEU A 51 -4.74 -0.72 -11.82
C LEU A 51 -4.25 -1.67 -10.72
N GLY A 52 -2.96 -1.62 -10.41
CA GLY A 52 -2.35 -2.62 -9.52
C GLY A 52 -3.02 -2.74 -8.17
N LEU A 53 -3.18 -1.65 -7.46
CA LEU A 53 -3.76 -1.69 -6.12
C LEU A 53 -5.26 -1.98 -6.15
N SER A 54 -5.99 -1.57 -7.19
CA SER A 54 -7.39 -1.91 -7.28
C SER A 54 -7.59 -3.42 -7.44
N ILE A 55 -6.70 -4.07 -8.18
CA ILE A 55 -6.73 -5.51 -8.35
C ILE A 55 -6.39 -6.21 -7.03
N VAL A 56 -5.38 -5.72 -6.33
CA VAL A 56 -5.01 -6.26 -5.02
C VAL A 56 -6.19 -6.15 -4.05
N LYS A 57 -6.83 -5.00 -4.00
CA LYS A 57 -7.98 -4.79 -3.11
C LYS A 57 -9.11 -5.78 -3.41
N LYS A 58 -9.44 -5.95 -4.69
CA LYS A 58 -10.50 -6.88 -5.08
C LYS A 58 -10.14 -8.31 -4.71
N THR A 59 -8.91 -8.72 -4.95
CA THR A 59 -8.46 -10.07 -4.65
C THR A 59 -8.53 -10.34 -3.15
N LEU A 60 -8.04 -9.41 -2.33
CA LEU A 60 -8.07 -9.57 -0.89
C LEU A 60 -9.50 -9.60 -0.36
N THR A 61 -10.37 -8.75 -0.89
CA THR A 61 -11.77 -8.74 -0.50
C THR A 61 -12.44 -10.09 -0.82
N PHE A 62 -12.14 -10.63 -1.99
CA PHE A 62 -12.66 -11.93 -2.38
C PHE A 62 -12.23 -13.04 -1.40
N LEU A 63 -11.02 -12.92 -0.87
CA LEU A 63 -10.48 -13.89 0.08
C LEU A 63 -10.84 -13.56 1.53
N ASN A 64 -11.70 -12.58 1.76
CA ASN A 64 -12.14 -12.15 3.08
C ASN A 64 -11.03 -11.48 3.90
N TYR A 65 -10.08 -10.84 3.22
CA TYR A 65 -9.08 -10.00 3.86
C TYR A 65 -9.37 -8.54 3.56
N ASP A 66 -8.80 -7.68 4.37
CA ASP A 66 -8.88 -6.25 4.15
C ASP A 66 -7.47 -5.69 3.99
N ILE A 67 -7.37 -4.52 3.38
CA ILE A 67 -6.09 -3.84 3.24
C ILE A 67 -6.27 -2.37 3.59
N ASN A 68 -5.33 -1.84 4.36
CA ASN A 68 -5.32 -0.46 4.78
C ASN A 68 -3.94 0.11 4.51
N ILE A 69 -3.87 1.34 4.02
CA ILE A 69 -2.60 1.99 3.72
C ILE A 69 -2.53 3.27 4.53
N GLN A 70 -1.45 3.45 5.25
CA GLN A 70 -1.28 4.60 6.14
C GLN A 70 0.09 5.23 5.94
N ASN A 71 0.12 6.55 5.89
CA ASN A 71 1.36 7.27 6.00
C ASN A 71 1.83 7.22 7.45
N THR A 72 3.13 7.09 7.64
CA THR A 72 3.73 7.15 8.96
C THR A 72 4.79 8.26 8.97
N LYS A 73 5.33 8.53 10.14
CA LYS A 73 6.36 9.55 10.27
C LYS A 73 7.55 9.28 9.33
N ASN A 74 7.89 8.01 9.16
CA ASN A 74 9.11 7.63 8.45
C ASN A 74 8.86 6.91 7.14
N GLY A 75 7.61 6.78 6.71
CA GLY A 75 7.35 6.04 5.48
C GLY A 75 5.88 5.73 5.28
N VAL A 76 5.60 4.56 4.71
CA VAL A 76 4.25 4.13 4.40
C VAL A 76 4.06 2.71 4.90
N LYS A 77 2.90 2.43 5.46
CA LYS A 77 2.57 1.13 6.03
C LYS A 77 1.34 0.56 5.35
N PHE A 78 1.43 -0.70 4.92
CA PHE A 78 0.33 -1.45 4.36
C PHE A 78 -0.06 -2.51 5.39
N ILE A 79 -1.33 -2.57 5.74
CA ILE A 79 -1.82 -3.53 6.74
C ILE A 79 -2.85 -4.43 6.08
N ILE A 80 -2.58 -5.72 6.06
CA ILE A 80 -3.49 -6.74 5.53
C ILE A 80 -4.02 -7.56 6.72
N SER A 81 -5.31 -7.60 6.86
CA SER A 81 -5.92 -8.27 8.00
C SER A 81 -7.16 -9.10 7.66
#